data_4e39c033f936ac5eb24098b45f67942e
#
_entry.id   4e39c033f936ac5eb24098b45f67942e
#
_cell.length_a   1.000
_cell.length_b   1.000
_cell.length_c   1.000
_cell.angle_alpha   90.00
_cell.angle_beta   90.00
_cell.angle_gamma   90.00
#
_symmetry.space_group_name_H-M   'P 1'
#
loop_
_entity.id
_entity.type
_entity.pdbx_description
1 polymer ?
#
loop_
_entity_poly.entity_id
_entity_poly.type
_entity_poly.pdbx_seq_one_letter_code
_entity_poly.pdbx_strand_id
1 'polypeptide(L)'
;FVVLAVFAVFSFIKLPDIDAEDQGESAADDVSVHTAPLIRQPHFILGIATQFFYIAAQVGVNAFAVNYILENAIVRDASGATDTAPLFTWYGSLLGAANPKATAAYIVTFAMVLYAFGRFSGAAIARVVKPNLLLAFYGIDNSLIILLVMADIKHVSWLVLPFCWLFMSIMFPFIFAMSLRNLGERTKIAASAQIMSIVGGAIAPPLMGWLADSYHSMAICFILPLLGFIAPTLYGLAYPRLLEKSTRAAAA
;
A
#
# COMPACT_ATOMS: atom_id res chain seq x y z
N PHE A 1 -6.64 22.30 -14.00
CA PHE A 1 -7.85 22.84 -13.35
C PHE A 1 -8.05 22.28 -11.96
N VAL A 2 -8.06 20.94 -11.77
CA VAL A 2 -8.29 20.31 -10.45
C VAL A 2 -7.24 20.76 -9.43
N VAL A 3 -5.96 20.79 -9.77
CA VAL A 3 -4.88 21.23 -8.88
C VAL A 3 -5.04 22.70 -8.47
N LEU A 4 -5.44 23.56 -9.38
CA LEU A 4 -5.71 24.99 -9.09
C LEU A 4 -6.94 25.14 -8.19
N ALA A 5 -7.99 24.36 -8.40
CA ALA A 5 -9.17 24.37 -7.55
C ALA A 5 -8.84 23.90 -6.11
N VAL A 6 -8.07 22.81 -5.97
CA VAL A 6 -7.59 22.33 -4.68
C VAL A 6 -6.72 23.38 -4.01
N PHE A 7 -5.78 23.98 -4.73
CA PHE A 7 -4.93 25.05 -4.20
C PHE A 7 -5.75 26.27 -3.74
N ALA A 8 -6.75 26.68 -4.53
CA ALA A 8 -7.65 27.77 -4.16
C ALA A 8 -8.43 27.43 -2.88
N VAL A 9 -8.99 26.22 -2.75
CA VAL A 9 -9.69 25.79 -1.53
C VAL A 9 -8.77 25.82 -0.31
N PHE A 10 -7.54 25.31 -0.43
CA PHE A 10 -6.56 25.35 0.67
C PHE A 10 -6.10 26.76 1.02
N SER A 11 -6.07 27.70 0.06
CA SER A 11 -5.72 29.09 0.33
C SER A 11 -6.77 29.82 1.18
N PHE A 12 -8.04 29.35 1.20
CA PHE A 12 -9.10 29.88 2.04
C PHE A 12 -9.21 29.22 3.42
N ILE A 13 -8.54 28.06 3.60
CA ILE A 13 -8.48 27.39 4.90
C ILE A 13 -7.34 28.04 5.68
N LYS A 14 -7.66 28.92 6.64
CA LYS A 14 -6.70 29.31 7.67
C LYS A 14 -6.29 28.04 8.42
N LEU A 15 -5.13 27.49 8.07
CA LEU A 15 -4.49 26.48 8.91
C LEU A 15 -4.24 27.19 10.26
N PRO A 16 -4.65 26.62 11.39
CA PRO A 16 -4.21 27.14 12.68
C PRO A 16 -2.68 27.11 12.65
N ASP A 17 -2.06 28.26 12.91
CA ASP A 17 -0.64 28.31 13.21
C ASP A 17 -0.43 27.38 14.42
N ILE A 18 0.07 26.19 14.16
CA ILE A 18 0.56 25.31 15.20
C ILE A 18 1.93 25.88 15.53
N ASP A 19 1.92 26.96 16.31
CA ASP A 19 3.13 27.48 16.91
C ASP A 19 3.82 26.33 17.63
N ALA A 20 5.12 26.22 17.41
CA ALA A 20 5.95 25.18 18.02
C ALA A 20 5.90 25.19 19.55
N GLU A 21 5.29 26.21 20.16
CA GLU A 21 5.08 26.37 21.60
C GLU A 21 3.89 25.57 22.11
N ASP A 22 2.79 25.40 21.35
CA ASP A 22 1.63 24.60 21.79
C ASP A 22 1.89 23.08 21.77
N GLN A 23 2.94 22.62 21.10
CA GLN A 23 3.41 21.23 21.22
C GLN A 23 4.20 20.98 22.51
N GLY A 24 4.59 22.01 23.23
CA GLY A 24 5.32 21.92 24.50
C GLY A 24 4.41 21.75 25.71
N GLU A 25 3.20 22.35 25.72
CA GLU A 25 2.37 22.35 26.94
C GLU A 25 1.41 21.15 27.05
N SER A 26 0.97 20.56 25.93
CA SER A 26 0.12 19.35 25.99
C SER A 26 0.91 18.04 26.17
N ALA A 27 2.25 18.11 26.07
CA ALA A 27 3.15 16.97 26.33
C ALA A 27 3.89 17.10 27.69
N ALA A 28 3.65 18.19 28.43
CA ALA A 28 4.38 18.46 29.67
C ALA A 28 3.88 17.65 30.88
N ASP A 29 2.74 16.97 30.78
CA ASP A 29 2.23 16.07 31.81
C ASP A 29 2.59 14.60 31.62
N ASP A 30 3.33 14.25 30.57
CA ASP A 30 3.82 12.90 30.38
C ASP A 30 5.34 12.89 30.50
N VAL A 31 5.78 12.55 31.71
CA VAL A 31 7.11 12.01 32.11
C VAL A 31 8.20 12.23 31.05
N SER A 32 9.25 12.93 31.38
CA SER A 32 10.54 12.96 30.69
C SER A 32 11.05 11.53 30.41
N VAL A 33 10.45 10.88 29.42
CA VAL A 33 10.88 9.58 28.94
C VAL A 33 12.17 9.82 28.20
N HIS A 34 13.30 9.48 28.84
CA HIS A 34 14.58 9.31 28.17
C HIS A 34 14.37 8.31 27.02
N THR A 35 14.04 8.82 25.85
CA THR A 35 13.75 7.98 24.68
C THR A 35 15.03 7.27 24.26
N ALA A 36 15.03 5.94 24.36
CA ALA A 36 16.12 5.10 23.90
C ALA A 36 16.47 5.43 22.42
N PRO A 37 17.73 5.23 22.00
CA PRO A 37 18.13 5.46 20.61
C PRO A 37 17.18 4.76 19.63
N LEU A 38 16.83 5.40 18.51
CA LEU A 38 15.88 4.87 17.50
C LEU A 38 16.21 3.44 17.06
N ILE A 39 17.50 3.10 16.99
CA ILE A 39 18.00 1.77 16.66
C ILE A 39 17.60 0.69 17.70
N ARG A 40 17.33 1.08 18.94
CA ARG A 40 16.88 0.17 20.00
C ARG A 40 15.35 0.05 20.09
N GLN A 41 14.62 0.71 19.18
CA GLN A 41 13.17 0.71 19.13
C GLN A 41 12.69 -0.33 18.07
N PRO A 42 12.38 -1.59 18.45
CA PRO A 42 12.09 -2.64 17.48
C PRO A 42 10.83 -2.36 16.66
N HIS A 43 9.81 -1.70 17.23
CA HIS A 43 8.61 -1.33 16.47
C HIS A 43 8.93 -0.31 15.36
N PHE A 44 9.89 0.60 15.58
CA PHE A 44 10.31 1.58 14.59
C PHE A 44 11.13 0.94 13.47
N ILE A 45 12.17 0.16 13.80
CA ILE A 45 13.04 -0.49 12.81
C ILE A 45 12.23 -1.44 11.91
N LEU A 46 11.39 -2.28 12.52
CA LEU A 46 10.51 -3.16 11.74
C LEU A 46 9.44 -2.38 10.97
N GLY A 47 9.01 -1.21 11.48
CA GLY A 47 8.13 -0.31 10.77
C GLY A 47 8.74 0.23 9.47
N ILE A 48 10.01 0.67 9.50
CA ILE A 48 10.76 1.11 8.30
C ILE A 48 10.86 -0.04 7.29
N ALA A 49 11.29 -1.22 7.74
CA ALA A 49 11.40 -2.38 6.85
C ALA A 49 10.04 -2.75 6.25
N THR A 50 8.99 -2.75 7.06
CA THR A 50 7.62 -3.02 6.61
C THR A 50 7.16 -2.01 5.57
N GLN A 51 7.42 -0.72 5.80
CA GLN A 51 7.07 0.35 4.86
C GLN A 51 7.79 0.18 3.52
N PHE A 52 9.09 -0.16 3.56
CA PHE A 52 9.88 -0.45 2.36
C PHE A 52 9.25 -1.56 1.53
N PHE A 53 8.95 -2.71 2.14
CA PHE A 53 8.34 -3.84 1.45
C PHE A 53 6.92 -3.54 0.97
N TYR A 54 6.13 -2.83 1.78
CA TYR A 54 4.80 -2.41 1.39
C TYR A 54 4.80 -1.48 0.17
N ILE A 55 5.68 -0.47 0.15
CA ILE A 55 5.77 0.46 -0.98
C ILE A 55 6.29 -0.27 -2.23
N ALA A 56 7.24 -1.19 -2.06
CA ALA A 56 7.69 -2.06 -3.15
C ALA A 56 6.51 -2.83 -3.77
N ALA A 57 5.65 -3.44 -2.94
CA ALA A 57 4.45 -4.13 -3.41
C ALA A 57 3.46 -3.19 -4.09
N GLN A 58 3.14 -2.05 -3.45
CA GLN A 58 2.17 -1.09 -3.98
C GLN A 58 2.57 -0.55 -5.35
N VAL A 59 3.81 -0.09 -5.48
CA VAL A 59 4.32 0.46 -6.76
C VAL A 59 4.46 -0.64 -7.80
N GLY A 60 4.88 -1.84 -7.40
CA GLY A 60 4.95 -3.00 -8.27
C GLY A 60 3.60 -3.39 -8.87
N VAL A 61 2.57 -3.51 -8.03
CA VAL A 61 1.19 -3.79 -8.49
C VAL A 61 0.72 -2.70 -9.46
N ASN A 62 0.93 -1.42 -9.13
CA ASN A 62 0.56 -0.31 -10.01
C ASN A 62 1.25 -0.37 -11.38
N ALA A 63 2.54 -0.67 -11.40
CA ALA A 63 3.35 -0.69 -12.63
C ALA A 63 2.95 -1.82 -13.58
N PHE A 64 2.58 -2.99 -13.06
CA PHE A 64 2.32 -4.18 -13.86
C PHE A 64 0.83 -4.53 -14.06
N ALA A 65 -0.08 -3.81 -13.40
CA ALA A 65 -1.52 -4.10 -13.45
C ALA A 65 -2.09 -4.16 -14.87
N VAL A 66 -1.83 -3.15 -15.70
CA VAL A 66 -2.35 -3.09 -17.09
C VAL A 66 -1.82 -4.26 -17.91
N ASN A 67 -0.53 -4.57 -17.80
CA ASN A 67 0.10 -5.66 -18.55
C ASN A 67 -0.47 -7.02 -18.14
N TYR A 68 -0.61 -7.26 -16.83
CA TYR A 68 -1.22 -8.48 -16.31
C TYR A 68 -2.68 -8.64 -16.74
N ILE A 69 -3.49 -7.58 -16.64
CA ILE A 69 -4.89 -7.62 -17.07
C ILE A 69 -4.98 -8.01 -18.54
N LEU A 70 -4.13 -7.44 -19.40
CA LEU A 70 -4.11 -7.77 -20.82
C LEU A 70 -3.72 -9.22 -21.08
N GLU A 71 -2.66 -9.71 -20.41
CA GLU A 71 -2.18 -11.09 -20.59
C GLU A 71 -3.20 -12.13 -20.10
N ASN A 72 -3.89 -11.83 -18.99
CA ASN A 72 -4.89 -12.76 -18.44
C ASN A 72 -6.25 -12.70 -19.13
N ALA A 73 -6.71 -11.50 -19.55
CA ALA A 73 -8.00 -11.32 -20.22
C ALA A 73 -8.00 -11.70 -21.69
N ILE A 74 -6.81 -11.66 -22.35
CA ILE A 74 -6.66 -11.94 -23.78
C ILE A 74 -5.66 -13.08 -23.93
N VAL A 75 -6.18 -14.28 -24.16
CA VAL A 75 -5.37 -15.48 -24.33
C VAL A 75 -5.18 -15.76 -25.83
N ARG A 76 -3.95 -16.05 -26.24
CA ARG A 76 -3.65 -16.52 -27.59
C ARG A 76 -3.44 -18.03 -27.54
N ASP A 77 -4.20 -18.74 -28.38
CA ASP A 77 -4.00 -20.17 -28.54
C ASP A 77 -2.81 -20.51 -29.45
N ALA A 78 -2.45 -21.78 -29.55
CA ALA A 78 -1.36 -22.26 -30.39
C ALA A 78 -1.59 -22.03 -31.89
N SER A 79 -2.83 -21.77 -32.33
CA SER A 79 -3.20 -21.47 -33.71
C SER A 79 -3.07 -19.97 -34.04
N GLY A 80 -2.76 -19.13 -33.04
CA GLY A 80 -2.69 -17.69 -33.16
C GLY A 80 -4.06 -16.98 -33.05
N ALA A 81 -5.14 -17.72 -32.82
CA ALA A 81 -6.43 -17.13 -32.53
C ALA A 81 -6.44 -16.48 -31.14
N THR A 82 -7.08 -15.33 -31.03
CA THR A 82 -7.21 -14.61 -29.77
C THR A 82 -8.56 -14.92 -29.14
N ASP A 83 -8.54 -15.49 -27.93
CA ASP A 83 -9.72 -15.64 -27.10
C ASP A 83 -9.70 -14.53 -26.04
N THR A 84 -10.75 -13.74 -26.00
CA THR A 84 -10.86 -12.58 -25.09
C THR A 84 -12.01 -12.79 -24.13
N ALA A 85 -11.77 -12.56 -22.84
CA ALA A 85 -12.78 -12.68 -21.80
C ALA A 85 -14.04 -11.89 -22.13
N PRO A 86 -15.25 -12.50 -22.13
CA PRO A 86 -16.49 -11.80 -22.49
C PRO A 86 -16.77 -10.57 -21.62
N LEU A 87 -16.49 -10.64 -20.33
CA LEU A 87 -16.64 -9.51 -19.41
C LEU A 87 -15.68 -8.36 -19.75
N PHE A 88 -14.45 -8.67 -20.21
CA PHE A 88 -13.48 -7.66 -20.60
C PHE A 88 -13.95 -6.90 -21.86
N THR A 89 -14.46 -7.60 -22.87
CA THR A 89 -15.02 -6.99 -24.09
C THR A 89 -16.27 -6.18 -23.78
N TRP A 90 -17.17 -6.70 -22.95
CA TRP A 90 -18.37 -6.00 -22.51
C TRP A 90 -18.03 -4.70 -21.77
N TYR A 91 -17.09 -4.75 -20.82
CA TYR A 91 -16.65 -3.58 -20.08
C TYR A 91 -16.02 -2.52 -21.01
N GLY A 92 -15.19 -2.96 -21.96
CA GLY A 92 -14.60 -2.07 -22.96
C GLY A 92 -15.65 -1.39 -23.85
N SER A 93 -16.65 -2.14 -24.32
CA SER A 93 -17.73 -1.58 -25.14
C SER A 93 -18.61 -0.60 -24.35
N LEU A 94 -18.91 -0.90 -23.09
CA LEU A 94 -19.68 -0.03 -22.20
C LEU A 94 -19.02 1.35 -22.01
N LEU A 95 -17.70 1.39 -21.93
CA LEU A 95 -16.92 2.62 -21.73
C LEU A 95 -16.40 3.25 -23.03
N GLY A 96 -16.75 2.70 -24.18
CA GLY A 96 -16.30 3.20 -25.49
C GLY A 96 -14.79 3.09 -25.68
N ALA A 97 -14.16 2.04 -25.13
CA ALA A 97 -12.72 1.84 -25.23
C ALA A 97 -12.30 1.60 -26.70
N ALA A 98 -11.35 2.38 -27.19
CA ALA A 98 -10.87 2.30 -28.58
C ALA A 98 -10.04 1.03 -28.86
N ASN A 99 -9.47 0.42 -27.81
CA ASN A 99 -8.62 -0.77 -27.92
C ASN A 99 -8.53 -1.50 -26.56
N PRO A 100 -8.05 -2.75 -26.53
CA PRO A 100 -7.93 -3.53 -25.29
C PRO A 100 -7.08 -2.85 -24.20
N LYS A 101 -6.05 -2.12 -24.57
CA LYS A 101 -5.20 -1.40 -23.64
C LYS A 101 -5.96 -0.28 -22.92
N ALA A 102 -6.86 0.41 -23.63
CA ALA A 102 -7.76 1.40 -23.04
C ALA A 102 -8.74 0.73 -22.06
N THR A 103 -9.28 -0.45 -22.39
CA THR A 103 -10.13 -1.23 -21.47
C THR A 103 -9.39 -1.57 -20.19
N ALA A 104 -8.17 -2.08 -20.26
CA ALA A 104 -7.36 -2.39 -19.10
C ALA A 104 -7.05 -1.13 -18.26
N ALA A 105 -6.78 0.01 -18.91
CA ALA A 105 -6.57 1.29 -18.21
C ALA A 105 -7.84 1.77 -17.48
N TYR A 106 -9.04 1.58 -18.05
CA TYR A 106 -10.29 1.90 -17.37
C TYR A 106 -10.54 1.00 -16.16
N ILE A 107 -10.14 -0.29 -16.22
CA ILE A 107 -10.20 -1.20 -15.06
C ILE A 107 -9.29 -0.69 -13.94
N VAL A 108 -8.07 -0.24 -14.25
CA VAL A 108 -7.16 0.37 -13.27
C VAL A 108 -7.73 1.70 -12.74
N THR A 109 -8.41 2.49 -13.58
CA THR A 109 -9.11 3.70 -13.12
C THR A 109 -10.22 3.36 -12.11
N PHE A 110 -10.99 2.30 -12.36
CA PHE A 110 -11.96 1.80 -11.39
C PHE A 110 -11.28 1.34 -10.09
N ALA A 111 -10.12 0.69 -10.16
CA ALA A 111 -9.32 0.35 -9.00
C ALA A 111 -8.91 1.58 -8.17
N MET A 112 -8.62 2.73 -8.81
CA MET A 112 -8.36 3.99 -8.10
C MET A 112 -9.60 4.53 -7.36
N VAL A 113 -10.80 4.32 -7.91
CA VAL A 113 -12.05 4.64 -7.19
C VAL A 113 -12.20 3.74 -5.97
N LEU A 114 -11.92 2.43 -6.09
CA LEU A 114 -11.88 1.51 -4.95
C LEU A 114 -10.84 1.94 -3.89
N TYR A 115 -9.68 2.43 -4.34
CA TYR A 115 -8.66 2.97 -3.44
C TYR A 115 -9.18 4.17 -2.63
N ALA A 116 -9.84 5.11 -3.29
CA ALA A 116 -10.46 6.26 -2.61
C ALA A 116 -11.53 5.81 -1.61
N PHE A 117 -12.42 4.91 -2.02
CA PHE A 117 -13.44 4.33 -1.15
C PHE A 117 -12.83 3.60 0.05
N GLY A 118 -11.80 2.77 -0.18
CA GLY A 118 -11.07 2.05 0.86
C GLY A 118 -10.42 2.99 1.88
N ARG A 119 -9.97 4.17 1.45
CA ARG A 119 -9.39 5.17 2.35
C ARG A 119 -10.41 5.73 3.33
N PHE A 120 -11.61 6.08 2.85
CA PHE A 120 -12.66 6.60 3.72
C PHE A 120 -13.25 5.51 4.62
N SER A 121 -13.57 4.34 4.06
CA SER A 121 -14.12 3.21 4.83
C SER A 121 -13.11 2.69 5.86
N GLY A 122 -11.85 2.52 5.48
CA GLY A 122 -10.79 2.09 6.39
C GLY A 122 -10.55 3.09 7.52
N ALA A 123 -10.58 4.40 7.25
CA ALA A 123 -10.49 5.42 8.29
C ALA A 123 -11.69 5.38 9.25
N ALA A 124 -12.89 5.08 8.76
CA ALA A 124 -14.07 4.90 9.61
C ALA A 124 -13.96 3.63 10.48
N ILE A 125 -13.53 2.51 9.90
CA ILE A 125 -13.33 1.24 10.61
C ILE A 125 -12.24 1.37 11.69
N ALA A 126 -11.19 2.15 11.44
CA ALA A 126 -10.10 2.39 12.40
C ALA A 126 -10.53 3.09 13.70
N ARG A 127 -11.74 3.69 13.73
CA ARG A 127 -12.31 4.25 14.96
C ARG A 127 -12.82 3.18 15.92
N VAL A 128 -13.11 1.99 15.40
CA VAL A 128 -13.70 0.87 16.16
C VAL A 128 -12.72 -0.28 16.32
N VAL A 129 -11.92 -0.54 15.29
CA VAL A 129 -10.95 -1.64 15.24
C VAL A 129 -9.54 -1.12 15.50
N LYS A 130 -8.75 -1.85 16.27
CA LYS A 130 -7.34 -1.51 16.53
C LYS A 130 -6.55 -1.46 15.21
N PRO A 131 -5.79 -0.39 14.93
CA PRO A 131 -5.05 -0.21 13.67
C PRO A 131 -4.13 -1.37 13.29
N ASN A 132 -3.50 -2.01 14.28
CA ASN A 132 -2.60 -3.14 14.06
C ASN A 132 -3.34 -4.40 13.54
N LEU A 133 -4.55 -4.67 14.05
CA LEU A 133 -5.37 -5.79 13.57
C LEU A 133 -5.92 -5.49 12.17
N LEU A 134 -6.34 -4.25 11.93
CA LEU A 134 -6.84 -3.83 10.62
C LEU A 134 -5.73 -3.89 9.57
N LEU A 135 -4.50 -3.47 9.93
CA LEU A 135 -3.33 -3.61 9.06
C LEU A 135 -3.04 -5.07 8.72
N ALA A 136 -3.06 -5.97 9.72
CA ALA A 136 -2.84 -7.39 9.51
C ALA A 136 -3.92 -8.00 8.61
N PHE A 137 -5.19 -7.66 8.83
CA PHE A 137 -6.32 -8.11 8.01
C PHE A 137 -6.14 -7.68 6.55
N TYR A 138 -5.89 -6.41 6.30
CA TYR A 138 -5.67 -5.89 4.93
C TYR A 138 -4.43 -6.49 4.26
N GLY A 139 -3.39 -6.79 5.02
CA GLY A 139 -2.22 -7.49 4.51
C GLY A 139 -2.52 -8.93 4.09
N ILE A 140 -3.35 -9.64 4.87
CA ILE A 140 -3.83 -11.00 4.52
C ILE A 140 -4.69 -10.94 3.25
N ASP A 141 -5.66 -10.03 3.18
CA ASP A 141 -6.54 -9.91 2.01
C ASP A 141 -5.74 -9.63 0.74
N ASN A 142 -4.79 -8.68 0.79
CA ASN A 142 -3.91 -8.42 -0.34
C ASN A 142 -3.05 -9.64 -0.70
N SER A 143 -2.51 -10.36 0.27
CA SER A 143 -1.74 -11.58 0.01
C SER A 143 -2.59 -12.66 -0.67
N LEU A 144 -3.84 -12.84 -0.25
CA LEU A 144 -4.77 -13.78 -0.87
C LEU A 144 -5.13 -13.36 -2.31
N ILE A 145 -5.39 -12.08 -2.53
CA ILE A 145 -5.65 -11.56 -3.89
C ILE A 145 -4.45 -11.79 -4.78
N ILE A 146 -3.23 -11.50 -4.32
CA ILE A 146 -2.02 -11.73 -5.11
C ILE A 146 -1.79 -13.23 -5.38
N LEU A 147 -2.09 -14.10 -4.44
CA LEU A 147 -2.04 -15.55 -4.68
C LEU A 147 -3.02 -15.97 -5.79
N LEU A 148 -4.24 -15.42 -5.82
CA LEU A 148 -5.21 -15.66 -6.90
C LEU A 148 -4.73 -15.07 -8.23
N VAL A 149 -4.05 -13.92 -8.22
CA VAL A 149 -3.40 -13.34 -9.39
C VAL A 149 -2.30 -14.27 -9.91
N MET A 150 -1.44 -14.80 -9.01
CA MET A 150 -0.36 -15.74 -9.37
C MET A 150 -0.86 -17.11 -9.83
N ALA A 151 -2.06 -17.53 -9.41
CA ALA A 151 -2.71 -18.73 -9.92
C ALA A 151 -3.04 -18.64 -11.42
N ASP A 152 -3.03 -17.43 -11.97
CA ASP A 152 -3.15 -17.10 -13.41
C ASP A 152 -4.30 -17.85 -14.11
N ILE A 153 -5.46 -17.94 -13.44
CA ILE A 153 -6.66 -18.54 -14.02
C ILE A 153 -7.11 -17.60 -15.17
N LYS A 154 -6.88 -18.02 -16.41
CA LYS A 154 -7.16 -17.21 -17.59
C LYS A 154 -8.62 -16.77 -17.62
N HIS A 155 -8.87 -15.55 -18.07
CA HIS A 155 -10.16 -14.86 -18.10
C HIS A 155 -10.79 -14.52 -16.74
N VAL A 156 -10.19 -14.93 -15.59
CA VAL A 156 -10.78 -14.76 -14.25
C VAL A 156 -9.88 -13.96 -13.31
N SER A 157 -8.58 -14.28 -13.23
CA SER A 157 -7.70 -13.70 -12.22
C SER A 157 -7.55 -12.17 -12.32
N TRP A 158 -7.72 -11.59 -13.51
CA TRP A 158 -7.70 -10.14 -13.69
C TRP A 158 -8.85 -9.42 -12.97
N LEU A 159 -9.98 -10.12 -12.70
CA LEU A 159 -11.15 -9.53 -12.01
C LEU A 159 -10.87 -9.24 -10.52
N VAL A 160 -10.01 -10.02 -9.88
CA VAL A 160 -9.71 -9.86 -8.45
C VAL A 160 -8.62 -8.80 -8.19
N LEU A 161 -7.74 -8.55 -9.17
CA LEU A 161 -6.63 -7.62 -9.01
C LEU A 161 -7.05 -6.20 -8.59
N PRO A 162 -8.13 -5.58 -9.12
CA PRO A 162 -8.56 -4.24 -8.71
C PRO A 162 -8.87 -4.10 -7.21
N PHE A 163 -9.26 -5.18 -6.54
CA PHE A 163 -9.56 -5.15 -5.11
C PHE A 163 -8.31 -4.95 -4.24
N CYS A 164 -7.09 -5.21 -4.76
CA CYS A 164 -5.87 -4.84 -4.06
C CYS A 164 -5.85 -3.36 -3.66
N TRP A 165 -6.34 -2.48 -4.53
CA TRP A 165 -6.34 -1.03 -4.28
C TRP A 165 -7.21 -0.64 -3.09
N LEU A 166 -8.34 -1.35 -2.89
CA LEU A 166 -9.22 -1.16 -1.74
C LEU A 166 -8.44 -1.36 -0.43
N PHE A 167 -7.76 -2.49 -0.31
CA PHE A 167 -7.03 -2.86 0.91
C PHE A 167 -5.70 -2.12 1.06
N MET A 168 -4.99 -1.79 -0.03
CA MET A 168 -3.77 -0.98 0.02
C MET A 168 -4.02 0.45 0.53
N SER A 169 -5.23 0.98 0.40
CA SER A 169 -5.53 2.40 0.55
C SER A 169 -5.10 3.02 1.88
N ILE A 170 -5.20 2.30 2.98
CA ILE A 170 -4.93 2.81 4.34
C ILE A 170 -3.67 2.21 4.98
N MET A 171 -3.04 1.22 4.35
CA MET A 171 -1.89 0.52 4.93
C MET A 171 -0.70 1.47 5.16
N PHE A 172 -0.42 2.36 4.19
CA PHE A 172 0.67 3.34 4.32
C PHE A 172 0.57 4.20 5.59
N PRO A 173 -0.54 4.95 5.80
CA PRO A 173 -0.66 5.79 6.99
C PRO A 173 -0.67 4.98 8.29
N PHE A 174 -1.15 3.74 8.28
CA PHE A 174 -1.13 2.90 9.48
C PHE A 174 0.27 2.47 9.85
N ILE A 175 1.06 1.96 8.88
CA ILE A 175 2.46 1.58 9.14
C ILE A 175 3.22 2.82 9.63
N PHE A 176 3.02 3.97 8.98
CA PHE A 176 3.67 5.23 9.33
C PHE A 176 3.34 5.66 10.77
N ALA A 177 2.05 5.76 11.11
CA ALA A 177 1.62 6.16 12.44
C ALA A 177 2.05 5.19 13.55
N MET A 178 1.98 3.88 13.27
CA MET A 178 2.38 2.85 14.23
C MET A 178 3.89 2.84 14.48
N SER A 179 4.70 3.07 13.45
CA SER A 179 6.16 3.11 13.58
C SER A 179 6.67 4.33 14.34
N LEU A 180 5.97 5.46 14.26
CA LEU A 180 6.36 6.71 14.94
C LEU A 180 5.81 6.85 16.38
N ARG A 181 5.02 5.89 16.83
CA ARG A 181 4.38 5.97 18.15
C ARG A 181 5.40 5.92 19.28
N ASN A 182 5.23 6.81 20.30
CA ASN A 182 6.05 6.87 21.51
C ASN A 182 7.54 7.19 21.27
N LEU A 183 7.88 7.94 20.20
CA LEU A 183 9.27 8.34 19.93
C LEU A 183 9.63 9.73 20.49
N GLY A 184 8.68 10.48 21.05
CA GLY A 184 8.89 11.79 21.68
C GLY A 184 9.60 12.78 20.73
N GLU A 185 10.61 13.48 21.22
CA GLU A 185 11.37 14.49 20.46
C GLU A 185 12.05 13.92 19.19
N ARG A 186 12.29 12.61 19.14
CA ARG A 186 12.93 11.95 17.98
C ARG A 186 11.96 11.68 16.81
N THR A 187 10.67 11.99 16.98
CA THR A 187 9.64 11.75 15.95
C THR A 187 9.98 12.43 14.62
N LYS A 188 10.58 13.64 14.63
CA LYS A 188 10.96 14.34 13.39
C LYS A 188 12.01 13.57 12.59
N ILE A 189 13.08 13.10 13.26
CA ILE A 189 14.15 12.32 12.61
C ILE A 189 13.61 10.95 12.17
N ALA A 190 12.80 10.33 13.01
CA ALA A 190 12.16 9.06 12.71
C ALA A 190 11.24 9.15 11.50
N ALA A 191 10.43 10.22 11.38
CA ALA A 191 9.57 10.46 10.21
C ALA A 191 10.39 10.62 8.93
N SER A 192 11.53 11.31 8.96
CA SER A 192 12.42 11.43 7.81
C SER A 192 12.97 10.06 7.39
N ALA A 193 13.42 9.23 8.33
CA ALA A 193 13.89 7.87 8.04
C ALA A 193 12.76 6.98 7.49
N GLN A 194 11.53 7.13 8.01
CA GLN A 194 10.36 6.40 7.52
C GLN A 194 10.02 6.79 6.06
N ILE A 195 10.13 8.08 5.70
CA ILE A 195 9.93 8.55 4.33
C ILE A 195 10.99 7.99 3.38
N MET A 196 12.24 7.84 3.82
CA MET A 196 13.30 7.23 3.00
C MET A 196 12.98 5.78 2.59
N SER A 197 12.16 5.07 3.35
CA SER A 197 11.72 3.70 2.99
C SER A 197 10.93 3.63 1.67
N ILE A 198 10.42 4.77 1.15
CA ILE A 198 9.72 4.86 -0.14
C ILE A 198 10.61 4.41 -1.31
N VAL A 199 11.93 4.40 -1.13
CA VAL A 199 12.87 3.88 -2.13
C VAL A 199 12.58 2.43 -2.57
N GLY A 200 11.88 1.65 -1.74
CA GLY A 200 11.38 0.31 -2.11
C GLY A 200 10.56 0.31 -3.40
N GLY A 201 9.79 1.39 -3.64
CA GLY A 201 9.03 1.57 -4.88
C GLY A 201 9.88 1.78 -6.13
N ALA A 202 11.10 2.26 -6.01
CA ALA A 202 12.02 2.39 -7.15
C ALA A 202 12.67 1.04 -7.51
N ILE A 203 12.81 0.13 -6.55
CA ILE A 203 13.48 -1.16 -6.72
C ILE A 203 12.52 -2.22 -7.29
N ALA A 204 11.27 -2.22 -6.86
CA ALA A 204 10.33 -3.29 -7.21
C ALA A 204 10.01 -3.39 -8.71
N PRO A 205 9.69 -2.32 -9.48
CA PRO A 205 9.34 -2.45 -10.88
C PRO A 205 10.45 -3.03 -11.76
N PRO A 206 11.73 -2.61 -11.65
CA PRO A 206 12.82 -3.24 -12.39
C PRO A 206 12.98 -4.75 -12.10
N LEU A 207 12.85 -5.15 -10.82
CA LEU A 207 12.94 -6.56 -10.43
C LEU A 207 11.74 -7.36 -10.97
N MET A 208 10.53 -6.79 -10.92
CA MET A 208 9.35 -7.42 -11.48
C MET A 208 9.44 -7.56 -12.99
N GLY A 209 9.97 -6.54 -13.69
CA GLY A 209 10.22 -6.61 -15.14
C GLY A 209 11.21 -7.71 -15.48
N TRP A 210 12.32 -7.79 -14.77
CA TRP A 210 13.31 -8.87 -14.96
C TRP A 210 12.70 -10.26 -14.72
N LEU A 211 11.85 -10.42 -13.69
CA LEU A 211 11.16 -11.70 -13.45
C LEU A 211 10.18 -12.03 -14.59
N ALA A 212 9.37 -11.05 -15.01
CA ALA A 212 8.38 -11.25 -16.07
C ALA A 212 9.06 -11.67 -17.39
N ASP A 213 10.18 -11.01 -17.75
CA ASP A 213 10.93 -11.31 -18.97
C ASP A 213 11.64 -12.68 -18.88
N SER A 214 12.23 -13.01 -17.71
CA SER A 214 12.95 -14.27 -17.51
C SER A 214 12.05 -15.50 -17.54
N TYR A 215 10.84 -15.38 -17.04
CA TYR A 215 9.87 -16.49 -16.95
C TYR A 215 8.75 -16.42 -18.00
N HIS A 216 8.75 -15.39 -18.84
CA HIS A 216 7.73 -15.17 -19.87
C HIS A 216 6.29 -15.21 -19.33
N SER A 217 6.08 -14.69 -18.11
CA SER A 217 4.79 -14.67 -17.43
C SER A 217 4.65 -13.46 -16.51
N MET A 218 3.60 -12.68 -16.72
CA MET A 218 3.29 -11.56 -15.83
C MET A 218 2.81 -12.03 -14.46
N ALA A 219 2.25 -13.23 -14.33
CA ALA A 219 1.78 -13.74 -13.04
C ALA A 219 2.93 -13.98 -12.06
N ILE A 220 4.08 -14.46 -12.53
CA ILE A 220 5.23 -14.80 -11.69
C ILE A 220 5.85 -13.55 -11.03
N CYS A 221 5.86 -12.41 -11.72
CA CYS A 221 6.46 -11.19 -11.15
C CYS A 221 5.71 -10.71 -9.89
N PHE A 222 4.45 -11.12 -9.68
CA PHE A 222 3.67 -10.79 -8.50
C PHE A 222 4.14 -11.49 -7.21
N ILE A 223 5.15 -12.37 -7.28
CA ILE A 223 5.82 -12.91 -6.08
C ILE A 223 6.44 -11.79 -5.22
N LEU A 224 6.93 -10.71 -5.83
CA LEU A 224 7.48 -9.56 -5.09
C LEU A 224 6.40 -8.80 -4.32
N PRO A 225 5.24 -8.41 -4.91
CA PRO A 225 4.11 -7.90 -4.16
C PRO A 225 3.61 -8.84 -3.07
N LEU A 226 3.57 -10.15 -3.30
CA LEU A 226 3.18 -11.12 -2.28
C LEU A 226 4.05 -11.01 -1.03
N LEU A 227 5.37 -11.08 -1.21
CA LEU A 227 6.33 -10.91 -0.11
C LEU A 227 6.19 -9.53 0.56
N GLY A 228 5.91 -8.51 -0.25
CA GLY A 228 5.69 -7.15 0.21
C GLY A 228 4.45 -6.99 1.10
N PHE A 229 3.35 -7.75 0.87
CA PHE A 229 2.15 -7.72 1.70
C PHE A 229 2.23 -8.64 2.93
N ILE A 230 3.09 -9.66 2.91
CA ILE A 230 3.38 -10.47 4.10
C ILE A 230 4.04 -9.62 5.19
N ALA A 231 4.92 -8.69 4.84
CA ALA A 231 5.60 -7.84 5.81
C ALA A 231 4.64 -7.02 6.70
N PRO A 232 3.67 -6.23 6.17
CA PRO A 232 2.71 -5.53 7.01
C PRO A 232 1.75 -6.45 7.77
N THR A 233 1.46 -7.65 7.25
CA THR A 233 0.69 -8.66 7.98
C THR A 233 1.43 -9.07 9.25
N LEU A 234 2.69 -9.47 9.13
CA LEU A 234 3.51 -9.90 10.27
C LEU A 234 3.75 -8.73 11.24
N TYR A 235 3.99 -7.53 10.73
CA TYR A 235 4.16 -6.34 11.56
C TYR A 235 2.91 -6.02 12.36
N GLY A 236 1.73 -6.04 11.74
CA GLY A 236 0.45 -5.80 12.41
C GLY A 236 0.17 -6.80 13.55
N LEU A 237 0.46 -8.08 13.31
CA LEU A 237 0.30 -9.15 14.31
C LEU A 237 1.33 -9.05 15.45
N ALA A 238 2.57 -8.73 15.13
CA ALA A 238 3.66 -8.62 16.10
C ALA A 238 3.66 -7.29 16.86
N TYR A 239 2.97 -6.27 16.37
CA TYR A 239 3.04 -4.89 16.86
C TYR A 239 2.84 -4.73 18.37
N PRO A 240 1.85 -5.36 19.03
CA PRO A 240 1.66 -5.20 20.48
C PRO A 240 2.90 -5.61 21.27
N ARG A 241 3.55 -6.73 20.88
CA ARG A 241 4.77 -7.22 21.52
C ARG A 241 5.98 -6.34 21.25
N LEU A 242 6.05 -5.77 20.03
CA LEU A 242 7.12 -4.87 19.64
C LEU A 242 7.04 -3.55 20.41
N LEU A 243 5.84 -3.01 20.55
CA LEU A 243 5.62 -1.78 21.31
C LEU A 243 5.97 -1.95 22.81
N GLU A 244 5.55 -3.06 23.42
CA GLU A 244 5.88 -3.39 24.80
C GLU A 244 7.40 -3.49 25.02
N LYS A 245 8.12 -4.17 24.12
CA LYS A 245 9.58 -4.25 24.17
C LYS A 245 10.25 -2.87 24.06
N SER A 246 9.73 -2.01 23.19
CA SER A 246 10.22 -0.65 23.04
C SER A 246 10.02 0.19 24.30
N THR A 247 8.85 0.09 24.93
CA THR A 247 8.56 0.81 26.19
C THR A 247 9.47 0.33 27.31
N ARG A 248 9.72 -0.98 27.44
CA ARG A 248 10.68 -1.51 28.43
C ARG A 248 12.11 -1.05 28.16
N ALA A 249 12.54 -0.99 26.89
CA ALA A 249 13.88 -0.51 26.54
C ALA A 249 14.07 1.00 26.76
N ALA A 250 12.99 1.77 26.81
CA ALA A 250 13.02 3.19 27.14
C ALA A 250 13.04 3.45 28.65
N ALA A 251 12.58 2.48 29.45
CA ALA A 251 12.55 2.57 30.93
C ALA A 251 13.83 2.02 31.61
N ALA A 252 14.71 1.33 30.86
CA ALA A 252 15.99 0.78 31.31
C ALA A 252 17.15 1.70 30.91
#